data_795d7a831a56327b97d4ee108c9ced57
#
_entry.id   795d7a831a56327b97d4ee108c9ced57
#
_cell.length_a   1.000
_cell.length_b   1.000
_cell.length_c   1.000
_cell.angle_alpha   90.00
_cell.angle_beta   90.00
_cell.angle_gamma   90.00
#
_symmetry.space_group_name_H-M   'P 1'
#
loop_
_entity.id
_entity.type
_entity.pdbx_description
1 polymer ?
#
loop_
_entity_poly.entity_id
_entity_poly.type
_entity_poly.pdbx_seq_one_letter_code
_entity_poly.pdbx_strand_id
1 'polypeptide(L)'
;MKVVVIPEPVLQPDITKEDMDIRWKVLQDLPEVDELVIHHFDGYPSNEMLHPVIGDADAAIGIWVNGNNINEDFLSQHPNLKYVATLGHGFGEFDVDMTRKKNMVITNTIYGAQTIAEYAWALLMEICHHVER
;
A
#
# COMPACT_ATOMS: atom_id res chain seq x y z
N MET A 1 -16.25 -5.75 9.10
CA MET A 1 -15.18 -6.33 8.25
C MET A 1 -13.85 -6.32 8.98
N LYS A 2 -12.98 -7.26 8.67
CA LYS A 2 -11.60 -7.29 9.15
C LYS A 2 -10.69 -6.56 8.14
N VAL A 3 -9.95 -5.57 8.62
CA VAL A 3 -9.03 -4.74 7.83
C VAL A 3 -7.60 -4.98 8.28
N VAL A 4 -6.73 -5.29 7.34
CA VAL A 4 -5.29 -5.39 7.57
C VAL A 4 -4.59 -4.20 6.92
N VAL A 5 -3.80 -3.48 7.70
CA VAL A 5 -2.97 -2.37 7.22
C VAL A 5 -1.50 -2.77 7.31
N ILE A 6 -0.79 -2.61 6.21
CA ILE A 6 0.65 -2.83 6.10
C ILE A 6 1.29 -1.49 5.71
N PRO A 7 1.63 -0.66 6.71
CA PRO A 7 2.19 0.66 6.47
C PRO A 7 3.53 0.59 5.74
N GLU A 8 3.90 1.69 5.11
CA GLU A 8 5.24 1.88 4.59
C GLU A 8 6.29 1.85 5.73
N PRO A 9 7.53 1.46 5.45
CA PRO A 9 8.62 1.55 6.42
C PRO A 9 8.81 2.98 6.90
N VAL A 10 9.11 3.13 8.18
CA VAL A 10 9.45 4.44 8.75
C VAL A 10 10.83 4.85 8.23
N LEU A 11 10.87 5.87 7.38
CA LEU A 11 12.10 6.38 6.76
C LEU A 11 12.63 7.65 7.42
N GLN A 12 11.82 8.29 8.25
CA GLN A 12 12.18 9.55 8.93
C GLN A 12 12.58 9.25 10.36
N PRO A 13 13.74 9.74 10.83
CA PRO A 13 14.27 9.39 12.15
C PRO A 13 13.45 9.92 13.33
N ASP A 14 12.60 10.89 13.09
CA ASP A 14 11.72 11.54 14.07
C ASP A 14 10.29 10.98 14.07
N ILE A 15 9.99 9.99 13.23
CA ILE A 15 8.69 9.31 13.18
C ILE A 15 8.88 7.88 13.70
N THR A 16 8.04 7.47 14.62
CA THR A 16 8.03 6.11 15.17
C THR A 16 6.96 5.23 14.49
N LYS A 17 7.05 3.90 14.68
CA LYS A 17 5.97 2.99 14.25
C LYS A 17 4.66 3.33 14.96
N GLU A 18 4.71 3.73 16.22
CA GLU A 18 3.56 4.15 17.00
C GLU A 18 2.88 5.40 16.42
N ASP A 19 3.66 6.36 15.94
CA ASP A 19 3.12 7.56 15.26
C ASP A 19 2.38 7.20 13.96
N MET A 20 2.90 6.21 13.24
CA MET A 20 2.23 5.68 12.05
C MET A 20 0.93 4.96 12.42
N ASP A 21 0.96 4.13 13.45
CA ASP A 21 -0.20 3.36 13.90
C ASP A 21 -1.36 4.26 14.33
N ILE A 22 -1.07 5.39 14.99
CA ILE A 22 -2.10 6.37 15.39
C ILE A 22 -2.91 6.85 14.17
N ARG A 23 -2.26 7.07 13.04
CA ARG A 23 -2.92 7.50 11.80
C ARG A 23 -3.86 6.45 11.23
N TRP A 24 -3.49 5.17 11.35
CA TRP A 24 -4.28 4.05 10.87
C TRP A 24 -5.41 3.67 11.82
N LYS A 25 -5.25 3.90 13.12
CA LYS A 25 -6.28 3.60 14.13
C LYS A 25 -7.59 4.34 13.91
N VAL A 26 -7.59 5.43 13.15
CA VAL A 26 -8.84 6.12 12.75
C VAL A 26 -9.81 5.18 12.00
N LEU A 27 -9.30 4.15 11.35
CA LEU A 27 -10.14 3.15 10.67
C LEU A 27 -10.96 2.32 11.67
N GLN A 28 -10.51 2.20 12.92
CA GLN A 28 -11.21 1.45 13.95
C GLN A 28 -12.51 2.13 14.41
N ASP A 29 -12.63 3.44 14.17
CA ASP A 29 -13.82 4.22 14.50
C ASP A 29 -14.93 4.08 13.44
N LEU A 30 -14.65 3.42 12.32
CA LEU A 30 -15.62 3.18 11.28
C LEU A 30 -16.55 2.02 11.69
N PRO A 31 -17.89 2.18 11.60
CA PRO A 31 -18.84 1.19 12.05
C PRO A 31 -18.77 -0.14 11.27
N GLU A 32 -18.19 -0.13 10.07
CA GLU A 32 -18.01 -1.31 9.24
C GLU A 32 -16.76 -2.12 9.60
N VAL A 33 -15.87 -1.58 10.43
CA VAL A 33 -14.60 -2.23 10.82
C VAL A 33 -14.76 -2.89 12.18
N ASP A 34 -14.84 -4.22 12.19
CA ASP A 34 -14.94 -5.02 13.40
C ASP A 34 -13.55 -5.33 14.00
N GLU A 35 -12.56 -5.50 13.13
CA GLU A 35 -11.18 -5.82 13.50
C GLU A 35 -10.19 -5.04 12.63
N LEU A 36 -9.25 -4.36 13.26
CA LEU A 36 -8.13 -3.69 12.61
C LEU A 36 -6.81 -4.31 13.04
N VAL A 37 -6.05 -4.81 12.09
CA VAL A 37 -4.69 -5.33 12.29
C VAL A 37 -3.71 -4.41 11.59
N ILE A 38 -2.72 -3.88 12.31
CA ILE A 38 -1.63 -3.08 11.75
C ILE A 38 -0.35 -3.91 11.87
N HIS A 39 0.29 -4.21 10.75
CA HIS A 39 1.49 -5.04 10.72
C HIS A 39 2.62 -4.37 9.93
N HIS A 40 3.76 -4.18 10.57
CA HIS A 40 4.94 -3.57 9.97
C HIS A 40 5.92 -4.63 9.47
N PHE A 41 6.37 -4.47 8.23
CA PHE A 41 7.51 -5.19 7.69
C PHE A 41 8.72 -4.24 7.59
N ASP A 42 9.91 -4.76 7.83
CA ASP A 42 11.14 -3.96 7.71
C ASP A 42 11.63 -3.81 6.25
N GLY A 43 10.94 -4.47 5.30
CA GLY A 43 11.23 -4.43 3.87
C GLY A 43 10.12 -5.08 3.06
N TYR A 44 10.37 -5.31 1.78
CA TYR A 44 9.38 -5.94 0.89
C TYR A 44 9.08 -7.38 1.33
N PRO A 45 7.84 -7.68 1.74
CA PRO A 45 7.49 -9.03 2.20
C PRO A 45 7.32 -9.99 1.01
N SER A 46 7.73 -11.23 1.19
CA SER A 46 7.33 -12.32 0.29
C SER A 46 5.85 -12.68 0.49
N ASN A 47 5.26 -13.39 -0.47
CA ASN A 47 3.90 -13.91 -0.30
C ASN A 47 3.75 -14.82 0.91
N GLU A 48 4.78 -15.63 1.21
CA GLU A 48 4.81 -16.48 2.41
C GLU A 48 4.69 -15.68 3.71
N MET A 49 5.26 -14.48 3.74
CA MET A 49 5.17 -13.57 4.88
C MET A 49 3.81 -12.84 4.92
N LEU A 50 3.21 -12.58 3.76
CA LEU A 50 1.92 -11.91 3.66
C LEU A 50 0.75 -12.82 4.02
N HIS A 51 0.79 -14.10 3.66
CA HIS A 51 -0.30 -15.04 3.90
C HIS A 51 -0.80 -15.06 5.36
N PRO A 52 0.07 -15.22 6.38
CA PRO A 52 -0.39 -15.24 7.77
C PRO A 52 -0.90 -13.89 8.27
N VAL A 53 -0.41 -12.78 7.69
CA VAL A 53 -0.82 -11.42 8.08
C VAL A 53 -2.17 -11.08 7.49
N ILE A 54 -2.39 -11.37 6.22
CA ILE A 54 -3.67 -11.16 5.54
C ILE A 54 -4.73 -12.12 6.10
N GLY A 55 -4.39 -13.40 6.26
CA GLY A 55 -5.29 -14.39 6.87
C GLY A 55 -6.67 -14.41 6.22
N ASP A 56 -7.70 -14.15 7.02
CA ASP A 56 -9.11 -14.11 6.64
C ASP A 56 -9.66 -12.68 6.43
N ALA A 57 -8.80 -11.70 6.23
CA ALA A 57 -9.19 -10.30 6.07
C ALA A 57 -10.11 -10.07 4.87
N ASP A 58 -11.03 -9.12 5.04
CA ASP A 58 -11.93 -8.63 3.98
C ASP A 58 -11.24 -7.53 3.14
N ALA A 59 -10.35 -6.76 3.78
CA ALA A 59 -9.66 -5.64 3.16
C ALA A 59 -8.17 -5.61 3.55
N ALA A 60 -7.32 -5.23 2.59
CA ALA A 60 -5.89 -5.01 2.80
C ALA A 60 -5.48 -3.62 2.28
N ILE A 61 -4.71 -2.90 3.08
CA ILE A 61 -4.22 -1.55 2.76
C ILE A 61 -2.71 -1.53 2.94
N GLY A 62 -1.97 -1.08 1.94
CA GLY A 62 -0.52 -0.97 2.13
C GLY A 62 0.26 -0.73 0.85
N ILE A 63 1.50 -0.30 1.00
CA ILE A 63 2.43 -0.11 -0.12
C ILE A 63 2.88 -1.45 -0.73
N TRP A 64 2.97 -2.48 0.12
CA TRP A 64 3.39 -3.82 -0.29
C TRP A 64 2.24 -4.70 -0.78
N VAL A 65 1.01 -4.19 -0.74
CA VAL A 65 -0.18 -4.87 -1.25
C VAL A 65 -0.43 -4.39 -2.66
N ASN A 66 0.20 -5.02 -3.63
CA ASN A 66 0.22 -4.61 -5.04
C ASN A 66 0.04 -5.82 -5.97
N GLY A 67 0.01 -5.58 -7.28
CA GLY A 67 -0.26 -6.62 -8.28
C GLY A 67 0.78 -7.73 -8.36
N ASN A 68 2.00 -7.52 -7.85
CA ASN A 68 3.01 -8.58 -7.80
C ASN A 68 2.70 -9.62 -6.72
N ASN A 69 2.05 -9.19 -5.63
CA ASN A 69 1.65 -10.06 -4.52
C ASN A 69 0.24 -10.58 -4.71
N ILE A 70 -0.69 -9.70 -5.06
CA ILE A 70 -2.13 -10.01 -5.17
C ILE A 70 -2.44 -10.57 -6.56
N ASN A 71 -2.05 -11.79 -6.76
CA ASN A 71 -2.32 -12.56 -7.97
C ASN A 71 -3.37 -13.65 -7.72
N GLU A 72 -3.70 -14.45 -8.74
CA GLU A 72 -4.74 -15.46 -8.65
C GLU A 72 -4.43 -16.54 -7.61
N ASP A 73 -3.18 -16.97 -7.50
CA ASP A 73 -2.75 -17.96 -6.52
C ASP A 73 -2.90 -17.44 -5.10
N PHE A 74 -2.49 -16.19 -4.86
CA PHE A 74 -2.66 -15.54 -3.57
C PHE A 74 -4.14 -15.44 -3.19
N LEU A 75 -4.98 -14.97 -4.09
CA LEU A 75 -6.41 -14.81 -3.85
C LEU A 75 -7.17 -16.14 -3.70
N SER A 76 -6.66 -17.23 -4.24
CA SER A 76 -7.25 -18.56 -4.02
C SER A 76 -7.17 -18.98 -2.55
N GLN A 77 -6.18 -18.50 -1.82
CA GLN A 77 -5.95 -18.77 -0.39
C GLN A 77 -6.64 -17.73 0.52
N HIS A 78 -7.06 -16.59 -0.04
CA HIS A 78 -7.73 -15.50 0.68
C HIS A 78 -9.09 -15.16 0.06
N PRO A 79 -10.07 -16.05 0.11
CA PRO A 79 -11.36 -15.88 -0.59
C PRO A 79 -12.20 -14.72 -0.03
N ASN A 80 -11.94 -14.31 1.21
CA ASN A 80 -12.63 -13.20 1.86
C ASN A 80 -12.13 -11.84 1.38
N LEU A 81 -10.89 -11.75 0.89
CA LEU A 81 -10.29 -10.49 0.46
C LEU A 81 -11.02 -9.93 -0.76
N LYS A 82 -11.72 -8.81 -0.57
CA LYS A 82 -12.55 -8.16 -1.60
C LYS A 82 -12.14 -6.71 -1.88
N TYR A 83 -11.33 -6.13 -1.01
CA TYR A 83 -10.86 -4.77 -1.19
C TYR A 83 -9.37 -4.67 -0.96
N VAL A 84 -8.68 -4.01 -1.88
CA VAL A 84 -7.25 -3.68 -1.76
C VAL A 84 -7.05 -2.20 -2.03
N ALA A 85 -6.49 -1.49 -1.06
CA ALA A 85 -6.01 -0.13 -1.24
C ALA A 85 -4.48 -0.15 -1.31
N THR A 86 -3.93 -0.05 -2.52
CA THR A 86 -2.47 0.13 -2.65
C THR A 86 -2.09 1.58 -2.36
N LEU A 87 -1.07 1.78 -1.55
CA LEU A 87 -0.51 3.10 -1.29
C LEU A 87 0.42 3.59 -2.42
N GLY A 88 0.57 2.78 -3.47
CA GLY A 88 1.27 3.17 -4.69
C GLY A 88 0.42 4.05 -5.60
N HIS A 89 1.09 4.84 -6.45
CA HIS A 89 0.41 5.64 -7.47
C HIS A 89 -0.05 4.77 -8.65
N GLY A 90 0.74 3.76 -9.03
CA GLY A 90 0.44 2.87 -10.14
C GLY A 90 -0.50 1.73 -9.75
N PHE A 91 -1.28 1.27 -10.72
CA PHE A 91 -2.13 0.07 -10.59
C PHE A 91 -1.94 -0.92 -11.75
N GLY A 92 -1.04 -0.61 -12.70
CA GLY A 92 -0.82 -1.40 -13.92
C GLY A 92 -0.27 -2.82 -13.69
N GLU A 93 0.14 -3.14 -12.48
CA GLU A 93 0.60 -4.47 -12.08
C GLU A 93 -0.57 -5.42 -11.75
N PHE A 94 -1.79 -4.90 -11.54
CA PHE A 94 -2.95 -5.71 -11.25
C PHE A 94 -3.59 -6.25 -12.54
N ASP A 95 -3.91 -7.54 -12.54
CA ASP A 95 -4.74 -8.14 -13.56
C ASP A 95 -6.21 -7.72 -13.36
N VAL A 96 -6.65 -6.76 -14.18
CA VAL A 96 -8.00 -6.17 -14.11
C VAL A 96 -9.09 -7.22 -14.40
N ASP A 97 -8.84 -8.17 -15.28
CA ASP A 97 -9.84 -9.19 -15.60
C ASP A 97 -9.97 -10.20 -14.45
N MET A 98 -8.88 -10.57 -13.82
CA MET A 98 -8.88 -11.39 -12.61
C MET A 98 -9.63 -10.68 -11.47
N THR A 99 -9.35 -9.41 -11.23
CA THR A 99 -10.02 -8.64 -10.14
C THR A 99 -11.53 -8.54 -10.35
N ARG A 100 -11.98 -8.34 -11.60
CA ARG A 100 -13.40 -8.37 -11.96
C ARG A 100 -14.05 -9.73 -11.71
N LYS A 101 -13.41 -10.82 -12.14
CA LYS A 101 -13.90 -12.18 -11.90
C LYS A 101 -14.04 -12.52 -10.41
N LYS A 102 -13.15 -11.99 -9.57
CA LYS A 102 -13.16 -12.20 -8.13
C LYS A 102 -14.06 -11.20 -7.36
N ASN A 103 -14.74 -10.27 -8.06
CA ASN A 103 -15.49 -9.16 -7.46
C ASN A 103 -14.65 -8.36 -6.45
N MET A 104 -13.39 -8.12 -6.80
CA MET A 104 -12.44 -7.36 -5.99
C MET A 104 -12.44 -5.91 -6.43
N VAL A 105 -12.41 -5.01 -5.47
CA VAL A 105 -12.20 -3.57 -5.68
C VAL A 105 -10.76 -3.22 -5.33
N ILE A 106 -10.09 -2.53 -6.24
CA ILE A 106 -8.74 -2.01 -6.01
C ILE A 106 -8.77 -0.50 -6.15
N THR A 107 -8.17 0.18 -5.19
CA THR A 107 -7.93 1.62 -5.23
C THR A 107 -6.45 1.91 -5.11
N ASN A 108 -6.00 2.98 -5.72
CA ASN A 108 -4.64 3.50 -5.62
C ASN A 108 -4.66 4.92 -5.06
N THR A 109 -3.49 5.45 -4.74
CA THR A 109 -3.34 6.83 -4.27
C THR A 109 -2.82 7.73 -5.38
N ILE A 110 -3.30 8.97 -5.39
CA ILE A 110 -2.78 10.02 -6.29
C ILE A 110 -1.98 10.99 -5.42
N TYR A 111 -0.67 10.97 -5.54
CA TYR A 111 0.22 11.85 -4.78
C TYR A 111 1.48 12.19 -5.58
N GLY A 112 2.12 13.30 -5.21
CA GLY A 112 3.49 13.60 -5.56
C GLY A 112 3.77 13.94 -7.03
N ALA A 113 2.81 13.91 -7.93
CA ALA A 113 3.05 14.17 -9.36
C ALA A 113 3.67 15.56 -9.58
N GLN A 114 3.16 16.58 -8.91
CA GLN A 114 3.69 17.93 -8.97
C GLN A 114 5.10 17.99 -8.35
N THR A 115 5.28 17.44 -7.16
CA THR A 115 6.58 17.43 -6.47
C THR A 115 7.65 16.71 -7.27
N ILE A 116 7.30 15.57 -7.89
CA ILE A 116 8.21 14.83 -8.75
C ILE A 116 8.58 15.64 -9.99
N ALA A 117 7.62 16.32 -10.60
CA ALA A 117 7.85 17.18 -11.77
C ALA A 117 8.74 18.38 -11.41
N GLU A 118 8.48 19.04 -10.28
CA GLU A 118 9.28 20.16 -9.78
C GLU A 118 10.72 19.71 -9.46
N TYR A 119 10.89 18.54 -8.85
CA TYR A 119 12.23 17.99 -8.58
C TYR A 119 12.98 17.65 -9.86
N ALA A 120 12.33 17.02 -10.83
CA ALA A 120 12.93 16.75 -12.13
C ALA A 120 13.36 18.04 -12.85
N TRP A 121 12.51 19.08 -12.76
CA TRP A 121 12.83 20.40 -13.30
C TRP A 121 14.03 21.04 -12.59
N ALA A 122 14.09 20.97 -11.26
CA ALA A 122 15.19 21.48 -10.46
C ALA A 122 16.53 20.81 -10.86
N LEU A 123 16.54 19.48 -11.00
CA LEU A 123 17.71 18.74 -11.47
C LEU A 123 18.15 19.15 -12.89
N LEU A 124 17.18 19.35 -13.79
CA LEU A 124 17.47 19.82 -15.14
C LEU A 124 18.13 21.20 -15.12
N MET A 125 17.59 22.14 -14.35
CA MET A 125 18.15 23.49 -14.19
C MET A 125 19.54 23.47 -13.57
N GLU A 126 19.77 22.61 -12.58
CA GLU A 126 21.09 22.41 -11.96
C GLU A 126 22.13 21.98 -13.00
N ILE A 127 21.79 20.98 -13.81
CA ILE A 127 22.68 20.50 -14.89
C ILE A 127 22.94 21.59 -15.91
N CYS A 128 21.91 22.31 -16.35
CA CYS A 128 22.03 23.36 -17.38
C CYS A 128 22.82 24.58 -16.90
N HIS A 129 22.70 24.94 -15.63
CA HIS A 129 23.31 26.16 -15.07
C HIS A 129 24.54 25.89 -14.20
N HIS A 130 24.93 24.63 -14.01
CA HIS A 130 26.12 24.26 -13.22
C HIS A 130 26.08 24.86 -11.78
N VAL A 131 24.99 24.80 -11.10
CA VAL A 131 24.76 25.49 -9.80
C VAL A 131 25.73 25.00 -8.71
N GLU A 132 26.25 23.77 -8.81
CA GLU A 132 27.21 23.19 -7.86
C GLU A 132 28.68 23.55 -8.15
N ARG A 133 29.01 24.44 -9.10
CA ARG A 133 30.37 24.81 -9.42
C ARG A 133 30.76 26.19 -8.96
#